data_7f77028e60a535cca5a56e9288666873
#
_entry.id   7f77028e60a535cca5a56e9288666873
#
_cell.length_a   1.000
_cell.length_b   1.000
_cell.length_c   1.000
_cell.angle_alpha   90.00
_cell.angle_beta   90.00
_cell.angle_gamma   90.00
#
_symmetry.space_group_name_H-M   'P 1'
#
loop_
_entity.id
_entity.type
_entity.pdbx_description
1 polymer ?
#
loop_
_entity_poly.entity_id
_entity_poly.type
_entity_poly.pdbx_seq_one_letter_code
_entity_poly.pdbx_strand_id
1 'polypeptide(L)'
;MPASVIPITARRRGTYVVLDAALPGRAPQSIGVLVMDPDTDRLWVRMRPSYSDIAEADDCDVLEALEDDIRTRAAEMGAERYLASLEDSLSNAIRVSERRTVAVDSFTRVIDRLYAEHVGPLQVKPHVTHVPLYTLRAAAGKLGEEMEAAEEDWVRAPEGMHVDANVFAAHVVGRSMEPRIPDGSLNLFRFHPVGSRQGKILLVERFGAFDETARYTVKRYTSQKVQTGEDEWRHERIRLEPLNPEFEAWDAGPEDFAVVAEWLRVIE
;
A
#
# COMPACT_ATOMS: atom_id res chain seq x y z
N MET A 1 -29.67 5.16 23.51
CA MET A 1 -28.29 4.99 23.04
C MET A 1 -28.16 5.75 21.75
N PRO A 2 -27.40 6.87 21.66
CA PRO A 2 -27.23 7.56 20.40
C PRO A 2 -26.34 6.71 19.50
N ALA A 3 -26.75 6.50 18.24
CA ALA A 3 -25.98 5.85 17.22
C ALA A 3 -24.68 6.63 17.00
N SER A 4 -23.54 5.95 17.13
CA SER A 4 -22.23 6.51 16.82
C SER A 4 -22.18 6.76 15.31
N VAL A 5 -22.20 8.03 14.91
CA VAL A 5 -21.97 8.44 13.53
C VAL A 5 -20.48 8.22 13.29
N ILE A 6 -20.15 7.21 12.50
CA ILE A 6 -18.80 7.04 11.94
C ILE A 6 -18.55 8.31 11.10
N PRO A 7 -17.53 9.13 11.41
CA PRO A 7 -17.22 10.28 10.57
C PRO A 7 -16.92 9.77 9.17
N ILE A 8 -17.67 10.26 8.19
CA ILE A 8 -17.31 10.09 6.77
C ILE A 8 -15.95 10.77 6.64
N THR A 9 -14.90 9.97 6.56
CA THR A 9 -13.55 10.45 6.27
C THR A 9 -13.68 11.32 5.05
N ALA A 10 -13.32 12.60 5.16
CA ALA A 10 -13.41 13.54 4.04
C ALA A 10 -12.64 12.92 2.89
N ARG A 11 -13.37 12.51 1.83
CA ARG A 11 -12.74 11.89 0.66
C ARG A 11 -11.75 12.89 0.10
N ARG A 12 -10.48 12.52 0.09
CA ARG A 12 -9.43 13.30 -0.58
C ARG A 12 -9.80 13.49 -2.05
N ARG A 13 -9.31 14.54 -2.66
CA ARG A 13 -9.49 14.79 -4.09
C ARG A 13 -8.16 14.53 -4.78
N GLY A 14 -8.19 13.78 -5.86
CA GLY A 14 -7.07 13.62 -6.78
C GLY A 14 -7.37 14.27 -8.11
N THR A 15 -6.33 14.55 -8.87
CA THR A 15 -6.42 14.98 -10.26
C THR A 15 -5.80 13.90 -11.14
N TYR A 16 -6.42 13.56 -12.26
CA TYR A 16 -5.87 12.57 -13.18
C TYR A 16 -5.90 13.00 -14.63
N VAL A 17 -5.01 12.41 -15.39
CA VAL A 17 -4.96 12.50 -16.86
C VAL A 17 -4.75 11.10 -17.44
N VAL A 18 -5.21 10.92 -18.69
CA VAL A 18 -4.97 9.72 -19.50
C VAL A 18 -3.91 10.05 -20.54
N LEU A 19 -2.98 9.14 -20.74
CA LEU A 19 -1.96 9.23 -21.77
C LEU A 19 -2.36 8.36 -22.96
N ASP A 20 -2.32 8.93 -24.16
CA ASP A 20 -2.57 8.23 -25.42
C ASP A 20 -1.31 8.23 -26.28
N ALA A 21 -0.97 7.10 -26.87
CA ALA A 21 0.01 7.01 -27.95
C ALA A 21 -0.70 7.29 -29.29
N ALA A 22 -0.19 8.27 -30.02
CA ALA A 22 -0.66 8.64 -31.35
C ALA A 22 0.41 8.32 -32.39
N LEU A 23 0.56 7.03 -32.71
CA LEU A 23 1.58 6.55 -33.63
C LEU A 23 1.15 6.73 -35.10
N PRO A 24 2.10 6.95 -36.03
CA PRO A 24 1.81 7.12 -37.43
C PRO A 24 1.00 5.97 -38.03
N GLY A 25 -0.06 6.29 -38.78
CA GLY A 25 -0.89 5.29 -39.47
C GLY A 25 -1.80 4.47 -38.55
N ARG A 26 -1.90 4.79 -37.25
CA ARG A 26 -2.77 4.10 -36.26
C ARG A 26 -3.70 5.10 -35.57
N ALA A 27 -4.86 4.62 -35.14
CA ALA A 27 -5.70 5.39 -34.22
C ALA A 27 -5.01 5.56 -32.86
N PRO A 28 -5.16 6.73 -32.20
CA PRO A 28 -4.65 6.92 -30.84
C PRO A 28 -5.15 5.83 -29.90
N GLN A 29 -4.26 5.32 -29.06
CA GLN A 29 -4.54 4.27 -28.09
C GLN A 29 -4.14 4.73 -26.69
N SER A 30 -5.02 4.54 -25.70
CA SER A 30 -4.70 4.85 -24.32
C SER A 30 -3.65 3.88 -23.79
N ILE A 31 -2.55 4.45 -23.26
CA ILE A 31 -1.37 3.70 -22.84
C ILE A 31 -1.09 3.81 -21.35
N GLY A 32 -1.70 4.76 -20.65
CA GLY A 32 -1.48 4.93 -19.22
C GLY A 32 -2.40 5.95 -18.59
N VAL A 33 -2.35 5.98 -17.27
CA VAL A 33 -3.05 6.92 -16.41
C VAL A 33 -2.07 7.49 -15.39
N LEU A 34 -2.14 8.79 -15.17
CA LEU A 34 -1.42 9.51 -14.12
C LEU A 34 -2.45 10.05 -13.13
N VAL A 35 -2.22 9.85 -11.84
CA VAL A 35 -3.05 10.41 -10.77
C VAL A 35 -2.17 11.20 -9.81
N MET A 36 -2.54 12.43 -9.51
CA MET A 36 -1.82 13.32 -8.64
C MET A 36 -2.61 13.60 -7.36
N ASP A 37 -1.93 13.58 -6.24
CA ASP A 37 -2.41 14.13 -4.97
C ASP A 37 -2.01 15.61 -4.88
N PRO A 38 -2.95 16.55 -4.94
CA PRO A 38 -2.61 17.97 -4.85
C PRO A 38 -2.13 18.40 -3.46
N ASP A 39 -2.44 17.64 -2.41
CA ASP A 39 -2.06 17.97 -1.03
C ASP A 39 -0.59 17.62 -0.74
N THR A 40 -0.08 16.56 -1.36
CA THR A 40 1.29 16.06 -1.14
C THR A 40 2.22 16.24 -2.34
N ASP A 41 1.70 16.76 -3.47
CA ASP A 41 2.41 16.87 -4.76
C ASP A 41 3.04 15.53 -5.21
N ARG A 42 2.36 14.43 -4.96
CA ARG A 42 2.80 13.09 -5.31
C ARG A 42 2.07 12.58 -6.55
N LEU A 43 2.80 11.92 -7.45
CA LEU A 43 2.27 11.33 -8.67
C LEU A 43 2.25 9.80 -8.58
N TRP A 44 1.11 9.21 -8.94
CA TRP A 44 0.95 7.78 -9.21
C TRP A 44 0.89 7.58 -10.70
N VAL A 45 1.63 6.60 -11.19
CA VAL A 45 1.77 6.29 -12.62
C VAL A 45 1.35 4.85 -12.85
N ARG A 46 0.55 4.61 -13.89
CA ARG A 46 0.17 3.28 -14.33
C ARG A 46 0.19 3.22 -15.85
N MET A 47 1.16 2.51 -16.40
CA MET A 47 1.31 2.31 -17.83
C MET A 47 0.97 0.89 -18.27
N ARG A 48 0.76 0.67 -19.55
CA ARG A 48 0.59 -0.67 -20.13
C ARG A 48 1.82 -1.53 -19.89
N PRO A 49 1.63 -2.83 -19.63
CA PRO A 49 2.76 -3.76 -19.42
C PRO A 49 3.46 -4.17 -20.73
N SER A 50 2.88 -3.88 -21.90
CA SER A 50 3.43 -4.18 -23.22
C SER A 50 2.77 -3.29 -24.28
N TYR A 51 3.50 -3.03 -25.34
CA TYR A 51 3.08 -2.19 -26.46
C TYR A 51 3.16 -2.90 -27.81
N SER A 52 3.51 -4.18 -27.86
CA SER A 52 3.73 -4.98 -29.06
C SER A 52 2.51 -5.12 -29.96
N ASP A 53 1.29 -4.90 -29.43
CA ASP A 53 0.03 -4.89 -30.17
C ASP A 53 -0.29 -3.53 -30.83
N ILE A 54 0.35 -2.44 -30.38
CA ILE A 54 0.08 -1.08 -30.81
C ILE A 54 1.26 -0.36 -31.44
N ALA A 55 2.49 -0.85 -31.28
CA ALA A 55 3.70 -0.18 -31.72
C ALA A 55 4.65 -1.14 -32.48
N GLU A 56 5.53 -0.60 -33.30
CA GLU A 56 6.67 -1.33 -33.86
C GLU A 56 7.80 -1.45 -32.85
N ALA A 57 8.80 -2.33 -33.09
CA ALA A 57 9.82 -2.64 -32.11
C ALA A 57 10.57 -1.41 -31.58
N ASP A 58 10.96 -0.50 -32.47
CA ASP A 58 11.69 0.73 -32.09
C ASP A 58 10.85 1.67 -31.21
N ASP A 59 9.53 1.76 -31.49
CA ASP A 59 8.60 2.55 -30.69
C ASP A 59 8.27 1.87 -29.36
N CYS A 60 8.28 0.52 -29.29
CA CYS A 60 8.04 -0.22 -28.05
C CYS A 60 9.10 0.12 -27.00
N ASP A 61 10.39 0.14 -27.34
CA ASP A 61 11.48 0.45 -26.43
C ASP A 61 11.31 1.86 -25.79
N VAL A 62 10.86 2.83 -26.61
CA VAL A 62 10.59 4.20 -26.14
C VAL A 62 9.40 4.24 -25.19
N LEU A 63 8.32 3.52 -25.52
CA LEU A 63 7.11 3.48 -24.70
C LEU A 63 7.32 2.72 -23.38
N GLU A 64 8.15 1.67 -23.39
CA GLU A 64 8.51 0.91 -22.18
C GLU A 64 9.35 1.73 -21.22
N ALA A 65 10.23 2.61 -21.72
CA ALA A 65 11.01 3.51 -20.88
C ALA A 65 10.20 4.70 -20.31
N LEU A 66 8.99 4.95 -20.82
CA LEU A 66 8.21 6.15 -20.50
C LEU A 66 7.77 6.19 -19.02
N GLU A 67 7.44 5.06 -18.41
CA GLU A 67 7.02 5.02 -17.00
C GLU A 67 8.14 5.50 -16.07
N ASP A 68 9.36 5.03 -16.30
CA ASP A 68 10.53 5.42 -15.49
C ASP A 68 10.91 6.90 -15.72
N ASP A 69 10.83 7.39 -16.95
CA ASP A 69 11.08 8.80 -17.28
C ASP A 69 10.05 9.71 -16.58
N ILE A 70 8.76 9.35 -16.63
CA ILE A 70 7.68 10.08 -15.94
C ILE A 70 7.94 10.15 -14.44
N ARG A 71 8.27 9.02 -13.80
CA ARG A 71 8.54 8.95 -12.37
C ARG A 71 9.74 9.79 -11.96
N THR A 72 10.82 9.70 -12.73
CA THR A 72 12.05 10.46 -12.49
C THR A 72 11.81 11.95 -12.57
N ARG A 73 11.19 12.41 -13.66
CA ARG A 73 10.93 13.85 -13.86
C ARG A 73 9.93 14.40 -12.85
N ALA A 74 8.87 13.66 -12.54
CA ALA A 74 7.92 14.07 -11.51
C ALA A 74 8.56 14.16 -10.12
N ALA A 75 9.52 13.28 -9.79
CA ALA A 75 10.26 13.35 -8.53
C ALA A 75 11.22 14.56 -8.49
N GLU A 76 11.81 14.94 -9.63
CA GLU A 76 12.76 16.06 -9.72
C GLU A 76 12.09 17.44 -9.67
N MET A 77 10.96 17.61 -10.39
CA MET A 77 10.35 18.94 -10.55
C MET A 77 9.03 19.13 -9.77
N GLY A 78 8.48 18.07 -9.20
CA GLY A 78 7.16 18.02 -8.58
C GLY A 78 6.07 17.58 -9.56
N ALA A 79 5.03 16.89 -9.03
CA ALA A 79 3.97 16.30 -9.83
C ALA A 79 3.14 17.35 -10.57
N GLU A 80 2.79 18.46 -9.92
CA GLU A 80 2.01 19.54 -10.53
C GLU A 80 2.73 20.19 -11.70
N ARG A 81 4.02 20.51 -11.53
CA ARG A 81 4.84 21.11 -12.60
C ARG A 81 5.05 20.14 -13.75
N TYR A 82 5.23 18.86 -13.42
CA TYR A 82 5.39 17.84 -14.44
C TYR A 82 4.12 17.69 -15.29
N LEU A 83 2.93 17.60 -14.67
CA LEU A 83 1.66 17.54 -15.40
C LEU A 83 1.44 18.78 -16.27
N ALA A 84 1.73 19.97 -15.76
CA ALA A 84 1.67 21.21 -16.54
C ALA A 84 2.63 21.17 -17.74
N SER A 85 3.84 20.65 -17.58
CA SER A 85 4.80 20.51 -18.69
C SER A 85 4.35 19.52 -19.75
N LEU A 86 3.63 18.47 -19.37
CA LEU A 86 3.04 17.53 -20.33
C LEU A 86 1.93 18.17 -21.16
N GLU A 87 1.08 18.99 -20.53
CA GLU A 87 0.00 19.71 -21.20
C GLU A 87 0.51 20.76 -22.19
N ASP A 88 1.62 21.43 -21.84
CA ASP A 88 2.29 22.41 -22.70
C ASP A 88 3.14 21.75 -23.80
N SER A 89 3.38 20.44 -23.70
CA SER A 89 4.25 19.73 -24.63
C SER A 89 3.48 19.42 -25.94
N LEU A 90 3.95 19.98 -27.05
CA LEU A 90 3.47 19.68 -28.39
C LEU A 90 4.06 18.35 -28.90
N SER A 91 3.80 17.24 -28.19
CA SER A 91 4.21 15.92 -28.68
C SER A 91 3.19 15.39 -29.68
N ASN A 92 3.66 14.98 -30.86
CA ASN A 92 2.82 14.31 -31.85
C ASN A 92 2.61 12.83 -31.53
N ALA A 93 3.49 12.23 -30.72
CA ALA A 93 3.49 10.79 -30.41
C ALA A 93 2.74 10.48 -29.10
N ILE A 94 2.83 11.34 -28.10
CA ILE A 94 2.15 11.18 -26.81
C ILE A 94 1.19 12.34 -26.61
N ARG A 95 -0.06 12.02 -26.37
CA ARG A 95 -1.13 13.01 -26.07
C ARG A 95 -1.56 12.83 -24.62
N VAL A 96 -1.91 13.95 -24.00
CA VAL A 96 -2.41 14.01 -22.63
C VAL A 96 -3.86 14.48 -22.66
N SER A 97 -4.75 13.80 -21.95
CA SER A 97 -6.14 14.24 -21.82
C SER A 97 -6.24 15.50 -20.97
N GLU A 98 -7.39 16.17 -21.03
CA GLU A 98 -7.70 17.21 -20.05
C GLU A 98 -7.66 16.64 -18.61
N ARG A 99 -7.26 17.48 -17.67
CA ARG A 99 -7.29 17.12 -16.24
C ARG A 99 -8.71 16.92 -15.75
N ARG A 100 -8.92 15.83 -15.01
CA ARG A 100 -10.17 15.51 -14.36
C ARG A 100 -9.97 15.28 -12.88
N THR A 101 -10.98 15.67 -12.10
CA THR A 101 -10.96 15.46 -10.64
C THR A 101 -11.63 14.13 -10.30
N VAL A 102 -11.08 13.42 -9.34
CA VAL A 102 -11.60 12.15 -8.82
C VAL A 102 -11.62 12.15 -7.29
N ALA A 103 -12.65 11.53 -6.71
CA ALA A 103 -12.70 11.28 -5.27
C ALA A 103 -11.80 10.09 -4.93
N VAL A 104 -10.95 10.24 -3.90
CA VAL A 104 -9.92 9.28 -3.54
C VAL A 104 -10.15 8.78 -2.13
N ASP A 105 -10.31 7.48 -2.00
CA ASP A 105 -10.21 6.69 -0.78
C ASP A 105 -8.77 6.15 -0.62
N SER A 106 -8.19 5.66 -1.71
CA SER A 106 -6.80 5.22 -1.85
C SER A 106 -6.32 5.51 -3.27
N PHE A 107 -5.18 6.18 -3.42
CA PHE A 107 -4.62 6.52 -4.74
C PHE A 107 -4.25 5.27 -5.53
N THR A 108 -3.70 4.26 -4.86
CA THR A 108 -3.37 2.97 -5.49
C THR A 108 -4.61 2.30 -6.08
N ARG A 109 -5.73 2.28 -5.35
CA ARG A 109 -6.99 1.69 -5.85
C ARG A 109 -7.64 2.55 -6.94
N VAL A 110 -7.58 3.86 -6.79
CA VAL A 110 -8.16 4.79 -7.78
C VAL A 110 -7.42 4.70 -9.10
N ILE A 111 -6.08 4.65 -9.12
CA ILE A 111 -5.34 4.56 -10.37
C ILE A 111 -5.60 3.22 -11.08
N ASP A 112 -5.72 2.11 -10.34
CA ASP A 112 -6.04 0.81 -10.91
C ASP A 112 -7.45 0.79 -11.53
N ARG A 113 -8.43 1.40 -10.86
CA ARG A 113 -9.79 1.58 -11.42
C ARG A 113 -9.79 2.41 -12.69
N LEU A 114 -9.13 3.58 -12.67
CA LEU A 114 -9.04 4.47 -13.84
C LEU A 114 -8.29 3.80 -14.99
N TYR A 115 -7.23 3.02 -14.69
CA TYR A 115 -6.53 2.24 -15.69
C TYR A 115 -7.47 1.20 -16.34
N ALA A 116 -8.23 0.46 -15.55
CA ALA A 116 -9.20 -0.51 -16.06
C ALA A 116 -10.29 0.13 -16.92
N GLU A 117 -10.70 1.36 -16.58
CA GLU A 117 -11.72 2.12 -17.30
C GLU A 117 -11.21 2.69 -18.65
N HIS A 118 -9.99 3.22 -18.68
CA HIS A 118 -9.49 3.97 -19.83
C HIS A 118 -8.49 3.21 -20.70
N VAL A 119 -7.71 2.31 -20.14
CA VAL A 119 -6.60 1.63 -20.86
C VAL A 119 -6.89 0.16 -21.14
N GLY A 120 -7.36 -0.57 -20.15
CA GLY A 120 -7.70 -1.98 -20.31
C GLY A 120 -7.63 -2.79 -19.02
N PRO A 121 -7.98 -4.07 -19.07
CA PRO A 121 -8.05 -4.91 -17.88
C PRO A 121 -6.69 -5.00 -17.18
N LEU A 122 -6.71 -4.90 -15.85
CA LEU A 122 -5.53 -5.08 -15.04
C LEU A 122 -5.04 -6.53 -15.12
N GLN A 123 -3.75 -6.70 -15.39
CA GLN A 123 -3.10 -7.99 -15.22
C GLN A 123 -2.67 -8.17 -13.77
N VAL A 124 -3.59 -8.65 -12.94
CA VAL A 124 -3.25 -9.06 -11.58
C VAL A 124 -2.41 -10.33 -11.65
N LYS A 125 -1.19 -10.29 -11.12
CA LYS A 125 -0.34 -11.47 -10.92
C LYS A 125 -0.21 -11.69 -9.42
N PRO A 126 -1.07 -12.55 -8.82
CA PRO A 126 -1.07 -12.82 -7.39
C PRO A 126 0.33 -13.23 -6.90
N HIS A 127 0.77 -12.65 -5.79
CA HIS A 127 2.05 -12.94 -5.12
C HIS A 127 3.32 -12.76 -5.98
N VAL A 128 3.21 -12.10 -7.13
CA VAL A 128 4.32 -11.72 -8.00
C VAL A 128 4.43 -10.20 -8.11
N THR A 129 3.36 -9.57 -8.56
CA THR A 129 3.28 -8.10 -8.67
C THR A 129 2.17 -7.51 -7.79
N HIS A 130 1.28 -8.36 -7.26
CA HIS A 130 0.17 -7.96 -6.41
C HIS A 130 0.17 -8.79 -5.13
N VAL A 131 -0.23 -8.14 -4.05
CA VAL A 131 -0.45 -8.75 -2.73
C VAL A 131 -1.93 -8.65 -2.37
N PRO A 132 -2.48 -9.62 -1.65
CA PRO A 132 -3.86 -9.55 -1.20
C PRO A 132 -4.05 -8.40 -0.20
N LEU A 133 -5.18 -7.73 -0.28
CA LEU A 133 -5.63 -6.76 0.71
C LEU A 133 -6.53 -7.46 1.72
N TYR A 134 -6.15 -7.40 2.99
CA TYR A 134 -6.92 -7.96 4.09
C TYR A 134 -7.33 -6.86 5.09
N THR A 135 -8.43 -7.07 5.80
CA THR A 135 -8.60 -6.41 7.10
C THR A 135 -7.59 -7.00 8.11
N LEU A 136 -7.24 -6.26 9.15
CA LEU A 136 -6.36 -6.79 10.22
C LEU A 136 -6.96 -8.04 10.88
N ARG A 137 -8.29 -8.10 10.99
CA ARG A 137 -9.03 -9.27 11.47
C ARG A 137 -8.89 -10.48 10.54
N ALA A 138 -9.10 -10.28 9.23
CA ALA A 138 -8.97 -11.35 8.24
C ALA A 138 -7.55 -11.91 8.20
N ALA A 139 -6.53 -11.03 8.32
CA ALA A 139 -5.14 -11.47 8.41
C ALA A 139 -4.87 -12.34 9.64
N ALA A 140 -5.44 -12.00 10.81
CA ALA A 140 -5.32 -12.80 12.01
C ALA A 140 -6.04 -14.15 11.88
N GLY A 141 -7.23 -14.18 11.27
CA GLY A 141 -7.99 -15.41 11.01
C GLY A 141 -7.27 -16.41 10.11
N LYS A 142 -6.42 -15.94 9.19
CA LYS A 142 -5.62 -16.81 8.30
C LYS A 142 -4.53 -17.62 9.03
N LEU A 143 -4.18 -17.24 10.26
CA LEU A 143 -3.28 -18.03 11.12
C LEU A 143 -4.01 -19.12 11.90
N GLY A 144 -5.34 -19.07 12.00
CA GLY A 144 -6.18 -20.10 12.61
C GLY A 144 -6.68 -21.10 11.57
N GLU A 145 -6.69 -22.38 11.88
CA GLU A 145 -6.86 -23.50 10.93
C GLU A 145 -8.20 -23.57 10.17
N GLU A 146 -9.17 -22.65 10.33
CA GLU A 146 -10.54 -22.88 9.80
C GLU A 146 -11.26 -21.71 9.12
N MET A 147 -10.62 -20.55 8.92
CA MET A 147 -11.27 -19.47 8.18
C MET A 147 -10.50 -19.09 6.92
N GLU A 148 -11.08 -19.41 5.77
CA GLU A 148 -10.71 -18.77 4.51
C GLU A 148 -10.91 -17.25 4.68
N ALA A 149 -9.83 -16.53 4.96
CA ALA A 149 -9.86 -15.09 4.98
C ALA A 149 -10.19 -14.63 3.56
N ALA A 150 -11.38 -14.11 3.34
CA ALA A 150 -11.75 -13.55 2.06
C ALA A 150 -10.81 -12.38 1.76
N GLU A 151 -10.14 -12.47 0.62
CA GLU A 151 -9.38 -11.37 0.06
C GLU A 151 -10.38 -10.26 -0.30
N GLU A 152 -10.18 -9.06 0.24
CA GLU A 152 -11.03 -7.93 -0.14
C GLU A 152 -10.71 -7.44 -1.55
N ASP A 153 -9.42 -7.45 -1.91
CA ASP A 153 -8.92 -6.95 -3.18
C ASP A 153 -7.43 -7.31 -3.35
N TRP A 154 -6.85 -6.98 -4.50
CA TRP A 154 -5.44 -7.11 -4.79
C TRP A 154 -4.79 -5.74 -4.97
N VAL A 155 -3.69 -5.50 -4.28
CA VAL A 155 -2.93 -4.26 -4.33
C VAL A 155 -1.58 -4.50 -4.99
N ARG A 156 -1.18 -3.61 -5.90
CA ARG A 156 0.14 -3.70 -6.52
C ARG A 156 1.23 -3.47 -5.47
N ALA A 157 2.19 -4.38 -5.43
CA ALA A 157 3.37 -4.23 -4.61
C ALA A 157 4.26 -3.08 -5.13
N PRO A 158 5.00 -2.40 -4.26
CA PRO A 158 6.00 -1.41 -4.66
C PRO A 158 7.05 -2.04 -5.60
N GLU A 159 7.52 -1.27 -6.56
CA GLU A 159 8.54 -1.72 -7.50
C GLU A 159 9.82 -2.15 -6.80
N GLY A 160 10.48 -3.16 -7.37
CA GLY A 160 11.71 -3.73 -6.81
C GLY A 160 11.51 -4.56 -5.53
N MET A 161 10.28 -4.66 -5.01
CA MET A 161 10.00 -5.49 -3.85
C MET A 161 9.68 -6.93 -4.26
N HIS A 162 10.45 -7.87 -3.74
CA HIS A 162 10.10 -9.29 -3.87
C HIS A 162 8.93 -9.63 -2.93
N VAL A 163 7.82 -10.08 -3.50
CA VAL A 163 6.63 -10.51 -2.77
C VAL A 163 6.38 -12.01 -2.98
N ASP A 164 5.82 -12.63 -1.96
CA ASP A 164 5.42 -14.03 -1.95
C ASP A 164 4.06 -14.18 -1.26
N ALA A 165 3.56 -15.40 -1.11
CA ALA A 165 2.27 -15.69 -0.49
C ALA A 165 2.17 -15.28 1.00
N ASN A 166 3.28 -14.93 1.63
CA ASN A 166 3.28 -14.46 3.02
C ASN A 166 3.19 -12.93 3.13
N VAL A 167 3.23 -12.20 2.02
CA VAL A 167 3.11 -10.73 2.04
C VAL A 167 1.68 -10.33 1.72
N PHE A 168 1.14 -9.41 2.51
CA PHE A 168 -0.20 -8.86 2.33
C PHE A 168 -0.22 -7.37 2.64
N ALA A 169 -1.25 -6.68 2.16
CA ALA A 169 -1.55 -5.30 2.47
C ALA A 169 -2.70 -5.20 3.48
N ALA A 170 -2.67 -4.19 4.35
CA ALA A 170 -3.77 -3.86 5.23
C ALA A 170 -3.75 -2.36 5.58
N HIS A 171 -4.94 -1.78 5.79
CA HIS A 171 -5.05 -0.44 6.35
C HIS A 171 -4.82 -0.48 7.86
N VAL A 172 -4.01 0.46 8.35
CA VAL A 172 -3.80 0.66 9.79
C VAL A 172 -4.56 1.90 10.23
N VAL A 173 -5.52 1.71 11.12
CA VAL A 173 -6.33 2.78 11.69
C VAL A 173 -5.86 3.07 13.11
N GLY A 174 -5.71 4.35 13.44
CA GLY A 174 -5.29 4.82 14.76
C GLY A 174 -3.91 5.44 14.75
N ARG A 175 -3.72 6.38 15.67
CA ARG A 175 -2.55 7.27 15.74
C ARG A 175 -1.39 6.73 16.58
N SER A 176 -1.53 5.53 17.17
CA SER A 176 -0.55 5.02 18.14
C SER A 176 0.84 4.72 17.55
N MET A 177 0.94 4.60 16.22
CA MET A 177 2.19 4.31 15.53
C MET A 177 2.72 5.50 14.71
N GLU A 178 2.09 6.67 14.83
CA GLU A 178 2.58 7.91 14.21
C GLU A 178 3.92 8.35 14.83
N PRO A 179 4.75 9.05 14.06
CA PRO A 179 4.56 9.45 12.66
C PRO A 179 4.94 8.37 11.64
N ARG A 180 5.47 7.22 12.08
CA ARG A 180 6.02 6.20 11.18
C ARG A 180 4.95 5.46 10.38
N ILE A 181 3.78 5.24 10.98
CA ILE A 181 2.61 4.63 10.35
C ILE A 181 1.47 5.62 10.54
N PRO A 182 1.14 6.43 9.52
CA PRO A 182 0.05 7.39 9.60
C PRO A 182 -1.31 6.71 9.78
N ASP A 183 -2.24 7.39 10.44
CA ASP A 183 -3.63 6.93 10.57
C ASP A 183 -4.28 6.73 9.20
N GLY A 184 -4.94 5.59 9.00
CA GLY A 184 -5.61 5.21 7.76
C GLY A 184 -4.67 4.80 6.62
N SER A 185 -3.34 4.82 6.82
CA SER A 185 -2.37 4.45 5.79
C SER A 185 -2.48 2.99 5.38
N LEU A 186 -2.14 2.71 4.11
CA LEU A 186 -2.02 1.37 3.56
C LEU A 186 -0.61 0.84 3.78
N ASN A 187 -0.49 -0.34 4.38
CA ASN A 187 0.76 -0.91 4.84
C ASN A 187 0.96 -2.33 4.34
N LEU A 188 2.23 -2.72 4.16
CA LEU A 188 2.61 -4.10 3.90
C LEU A 188 3.06 -4.81 5.17
N PHE A 189 2.63 -6.05 5.26
CA PHE A 189 2.94 -6.98 6.34
C PHE A 189 3.43 -8.30 5.78
N ARG A 190 4.17 -9.05 6.62
CA ARG A 190 4.59 -10.42 6.33
C ARG A 190 4.14 -11.35 7.44
N PHE A 191 3.40 -12.40 7.09
CA PHE A 191 3.11 -13.52 7.99
C PHE A 191 4.40 -14.22 8.45
N HIS A 192 4.33 -14.88 9.58
CA HIS A 192 5.42 -15.70 10.14
C HIS A 192 6.76 -14.92 10.27
N PRO A 193 6.84 -13.93 11.17
CA PRO A 193 8.06 -13.18 11.40
C PRO A 193 9.26 -14.09 11.68
N VAL A 194 10.34 -13.96 10.91
CA VAL A 194 11.54 -14.78 11.05
C VAL A 194 12.55 -14.11 11.97
N GLY A 195 13.23 -14.89 12.78
CA GLY A 195 14.29 -14.42 13.68
C GLY A 195 13.79 -13.71 14.94
N SER A 196 14.63 -12.85 15.53
CA SER A 196 14.28 -12.13 16.75
C SER A 196 13.15 -11.14 16.51
N ARG A 197 12.20 -11.07 17.43
CA ARG A 197 11.11 -10.09 17.45
C ARG A 197 11.52 -8.75 18.06
N GLN A 198 12.68 -8.69 18.70
CA GLN A 198 13.17 -7.51 19.42
C GLN A 198 13.28 -6.29 18.49
N GLY A 199 12.60 -5.20 18.85
CA GLY A 199 12.57 -3.94 18.10
C GLY A 199 11.71 -3.95 16.86
N LYS A 200 11.14 -5.09 16.46
CA LYS A 200 10.24 -5.18 15.29
C LYS A 200 8.89 -4.55 15.58
N ILE A 201 8.28 -4.01 14.53
CA ILE A 201 6.89 -3.58 14.54
C ILE A 201 6.03 -4.75 14.09
N LEU A 202 5.12 -5.17 14.94
CA LEU A 202 4.32 -6.37 14.77
C LEU A 202 2.82 -6.04 14.78
N LEU A 203 2.06 -6.70 13.90
CA LEU A 203 0.63 -6.86 14.05
C LEU A 203 0.39 -7.96 15.07
N VAL A 204 -0.34 -7.65 16.12
CA VAL A 204 -0.66 -8.58 17.20
C VAL A 204 -2.16 -8.68 17.42
N GLU A 205 -2.63 -9.85 17.76
CA GLU A 205 -3.95 -10.11 18.29
C GLU A 205 -3.90 -10.16 19.80
N ARG A 206 -4.59 -9.26 20.47
CA ARG A 206 -4.70 -9.19 21.92
C ARG A 206 -5.88 -10.02 22.41
N PHE A 207 -5.63 -10.96 23.30
CA PHE A 207 -6.69 -11.77 23.88
C PHE A 207 -7.45 -10.98 24.96
N GLY A 208 -8.75 -11.24 25.06
CA GLY A 208 -9.62 -10.58 26.04
C GLY A 208 -9.93 -9.09 25.78
N ALA A 209 -9.57 -8.54 24.62
CA ALA A 209 -9.94 -7.17 24.26
C ALA A 209 -11.45 -7.06 24.00
N PHE A 210 -12.04 -5.93 24.43
CA PHE A 210 -13.50 -5.71 24.40
C PHE A 210 -14.04 -5.32 23.01
N ASP A 211 -13.17 -4.81 22.12
CA ASP A 211 -13.54 -4.41 20.76
C ASP A 211 -12.49 -4.88 19.74
N GLU A 212 -12.89 -4.92 18.46
CA GLU A 212 -12.02 -5.39 17.38
C GLU A 212 -10.80 -4.49 17.14
N THR A 213 -10.94 -3.19 17.32
CA THR A 213 -9.84 -2.23 17.11
C THR A 213 -8.78 -2.37 18.20
N ALA A 214 -9.19 -2.67 19.43
CA ALA A 214 -8.27 -2.98 20.52
C ALA A 214 -7.68 -4.39 20.40
N ARG A 215 -8.40 -5.33 19.76
CA ARG A 215 -7.98 -6.71 19.58
C ARG A 215 -6.85 -6.84 18.56
N TYR A 216 -6.96 -6.23 17.40
CA TYR A 216 -5.95 -6.29 16.33
C TYR A 216 -5.20 -4.97 16.26
N THR A 217 -3.97 -4.95 16.75
CA THR A 217 -3.20 -3.70 16.87
C THR A 217 -1.76 -3.87 16.41
N VAL A 218 -1.17 -2.75 15.94
CA VAL A 218 0.23 -2.69 15.54
C VAL A 218 1.04 -2.04 16.65
N LYS A 219 2.12 -2.69 17.09
CA LYS A 219 3.01 -2.20 18.17
C LYS A 219 4.45 -2.59 17.90
N ARG A 220 5.39 -1.84 18.50
CA ARG A 220 6.80 -2.23 18.57
C ARG A 220 6.96 -3.25 19.70
N TYR A 221 7.56 -4.39 19.39
CA TYR A 221 7.84 -5.45 20.37
C TYR A 221 9.19 -5.23 21.03
N THR A 222 9.22 -5.21 22.34
CA THR A 222 10.44 -5.27 23.15
C THR A 222 10.28 -6.34 24.23
N SER A 223 11.37 -7.02 24.58
CA SER A 223 11.36 -8.01 25.66
C SER A 223 12.67 -8.04 26.41
N GLN A 224 12.57 -8.31 27.70
CA GLN A 224 13.71 -8.64 28.55
C GLN A 224 13.70 -10.15 28.78
N LYS A 225 14.88 -10.75 28.68
CA LYS A 225 15.09 -12.18 28.98
C LYS A 225 15.88 -12.33 30.23
N VAL A 226 15.48 -13.25 31.10
CA VAL A 226 16.21 -13.65 32.28
C VAL A 226 16.61 -15.10 32.12
N GLN A 227 17.85 -15.40 32.47
CA GLN A 227 18.34 -16.76 32.49
C GLN A 227 17.84 -17.44 33.79
N THR A 228 17.03 -18.49 33.63
CA THR A 228 16.44 -19.24 34.76
C THR A 228 17.19 -20.51 35.09
N GLY A 229 18.18 -20.92 34.29
CA GLY A 229 19.05 -22.09 34.46
C GLY A 229 20.28 -22.02 33.58
N GLU A 230 21.15 -23.04 33.59
CA GLU A 230 22.41 -23.01 32.81
C GLU A 230 22.19 -22.86 31.30
N ASP A 231 21.03 -23.30 30.77
CA ASP A 231 20.67 -23.17 29.35
C ASP A 231 19.20 -22.70 29.11
N GLU A 232 18.46 -22.35 30.15
CA GLU A 232 17.06 -21.92 30.04
C GLU A 232 16.92 -20.39 30.10
N TRP A 233 16.41 -19.80 29.04
CA TRP A 233 16.04 -18.38 28.95
C TRP A 233 14.54 -18.23 28.97
N ARG A 234 13.98 -17.44 29.91
CA ARG A 234 12.58 -17.09 29.97
C ARG A 234 12.40 -15.60 29.65
N HIS A 235 11.36 -15.25 28.91
CA HIS A 235 10.95 -13.86 28.79
C HIS A 235 10.34 -13.43 30.13
N GLU A 236 11.01 -12.53 30.81
CA GLU A 236 10.52 -12.00 32.09
C GLU A 236 9.46 -10.94 31.87
N ARG A 237 9.65 -10.10 30.84
CA ARG A 237 8.75 -9.00 30.51
C ARG A 237 8.71 -8.77 29.00
N ILE A 238 7.50 -8.79 28.46
CA ILE A 238 7.24 -8.40 27.08
C ILE A 238 6.51 -7.05 27.12
N ARG A 239 6.96 -6.13 26.30
CA ARG A 239 6.35 -4.82 26.19
C ARG A 239 6.01 -4.51 24.75
N LEU A 240 4.74 -4.17 24.52
CA LEU A 240 4.19 -3.73 23.24
C LEU A 240 4.03 -2.23 23.28
N GLU A 241 4.90 -1.52 22.54
CA GLU A 241 5.06 -0.08 22.64
C GLU A 241 4.44 0.62 21.43
N PRO A 242 3.66 1.70 21.63
CA PRO A 242 3.34 2.64 20.59
C PRO A 242 4.60 3.41 20.16
N LEU A 243 4.63 3.94 18.96
CA LEU A 243 5.67 4.90 18.53
C LEU A 243 5.28 6.34 18.87
N ASN A 244 3.97 6.61 18.96
CA ASN A 244 3.46 7.90 19.39
C ASN A 244 3.46 7.97 20.93
N PRO A 245 4.20 8.93 21.54
CA PRO A 245 4.30 9.05 22.99
C PRO A 245 3.02 9.46 23.70
N GLU A 246 1.99 9.90 22.98
CA GLU A 246 0.65 10.21 23.55
C GLU A 246 -0.11 8.93 23.97
N PHE A 247 0.38 7.75 23.59
CA PHE A 247 -0.26 6.48 23.89
C PHE A 247 0.59 5.66 24.87
N GLU A 248 -0.09 4.89 25.70
CA GLU A 248 0.57 4.06 26.70
C GLU A 248 1.07 2.73 26.12
N ALA A 249 2.22 2.30 26.59
CA ALA A 249 2.74 0.96 26.29
C ALA A 249 2.00 -0.11 27.13
N TRP A 250 1.88 -1.30 26.57
CA TRP A 250 1.24 -2.43 27.21
C TRP A 250 2.28 -3.49 27.60
N ASP A 251 2.38 -3.79 28.89
CA ASP A 251 3.16 -4.92 29.41
C ASP A 251 2.31 -6.19 29.33
N ALA A 252 2.83 -7.25 28.72
CA ALA A 252 2.11 -8.47 28.40
C ALA A 252 2.91 -9.72 28.74
N GLY A 253 2.21 -10.80 29.12
CA GLY A 253 2.72 -12.15 29.10
C GLY A 253 2.65 -12.78 27.69
N PRO A 254 3.36 -13.88 27.45
CA PRO A 254 3.29 -14.58 26.16
C PRO A 254 1.89 -15.15 25.85
N GLU A 255 1.06 -15.34 26.88
CA GLU A 255 -0.32 -15.84 26.81
C GLU A 255 -1.37 -14.76 26.52
N ASP A 256 -1.00 -13.47 26.61
CA ASP A 256 -1.95 -12.34 26.47
C ASP A 256 -2.19 -11.95 25.01
N PHE A 257 -1.34 -12.41 24.10
CA PHE A 257 -1.42 -12.05 22.68
C PHE A 257 -0.80 -13.09 21.74
N ALA A 258 -1.20 -13.05 20.48
CA ALA A 258 -0.54 -13.74 19.40
C ALA A 258 0.11 -12.76 18.43
N VAL A 259 1.27 -13.13 17.87
CA VAL A 259 1.90 -12.38 16.79
C VAL A 259 1.34 -12.86 15.46
N VAL A 260 0.69 -11.97 14.72
CA VAL A 260 0.09 -12.24 13.43
C VAL A 260 1.08 -12.04 12.29
N ALA A 261 1.71 -10.86 12.23
CA ALA A 261 2.60 -10.50 11.14
C ALA A 261 3.64 -9.45 11.57
N GLU A 262 4.69 -9.32 10.77
CA GLU A 262 5.66 -8.25 10.86
C GLU A 262 5.29 -7.14 9.88
N TRP A 263 5.30 -5.89 10.32
CA TRP A 263 5.15 -4.72 9.48
C TRP A 263 6.43 -4.52 8.66
N LEU A 264 6.27 -4.26 7.36
CA LEU A 264 7.39 -4.04 6.45
C LEU A 264 7.55 -2.56 6.13
N ARG A 265 6.50 -1.93 5.62
CA ARG A 265 6.52 -0.51 5.22
C ARG A 265 5.12 0.03 4.96
N VAL A 266 5.00 1.35 4.95
CA VAL A 266 3.87 2.08 4.37
C VAL A 266 4.02 2.07 2.85
N ILE A 267 2.91 1.90 2.14
CA ILE A 267 2.88 2.02 0.67
C ILE A 267 2.04 3.21 0.21
N GLU A 268 1.12 3.66 1.06
CA GLU A 268 0.32 4.85 0.83
C GLU A 268 -0.10 5.53 2.13
#